data_a82ec9736cfc514b002a22db4d881dd4
#
_entry.id   a82ec9736cfc514b002a22db4d881dd4
#
_cell.length_a   1.000
_cell.length_b   1.000
_cell.length_c   1.000
_cell.angle_alpha   90.00
_cell.angle_beta   90.00
_cell.angle_gamma   90.00
#
_symmetry.space_group_name_H-M   'P 1'
#
loop_
_entity.id
_entity.type
_entity.pdbx_description
1 polymer ?
#
loop_
_entity_poly.entity_id
_entity_poly.type
_entity_poly.pdbx_seq_one_letter_code
_entity_poly.pdbx_strand_id
1 'polypeptide(L)'
;MAHLEGYVSHIRFHNEENGYTVMEIETTHGDEVLVGNFHYINEGEYICAEGEYVDHPAHGPQYRMTSYTVKEPEDKAAMERYLASGAIKGMGPALAARVIKKFKGNTFDIIESEPERLAEVKGISLKKAMDIAVQFQEKQEMRHAMMFLSEYGITSRFAVRIFEEYGNKMYDILKTNPYKLAEDITGIGFRAADAIAAKAGIAPDSDFRVCAAILYSLQPVSYTHLRAHET
;
A
#
# COMPACT_ATOMS: atom_id res chain seq x y z
N MET A 1 6.60 -4.51 24.95
CA MET A 1 5.88 -4.05 23.74
C MET A 1 4.41 -4.30 23.99
N ALA A 2 3.58 -3.34 23.78
CA ALA A 2 2.13 -3.51 23.87
C ALA A 2 1.62 -3.98 22.50
N HIS A 3 0.50 -4.70 22.52
CA HIS A 3 -0.18 -5.15 21.31
C HIS A 3 -1.49 -4.37 21.19
N LEU A 4 -1.75 -3.80 20.02
CA LEU A 4 -2.97 -3.07 19.69
C LEU A 4 -3.60 -3.68 18.44
N GLU A 5 -4.87 -4.00 18.50
CA GLU A 5 -5.61 -4.48 17.33
C GLU A 5 -6.98 -3.82 17.22
N GLY A 6 -7.40 -3.58 16.00
CA GLY A 6 -8.68 -2.93 15.72
C GLY A 6 -8.88 -2.57 14.27
N TYR A 7 -10.02 -1.93 13.99
CA TYR A 7 -10.37 -1.44 12.66
C TYR A 7 -9.93 0.00 12.47
N VAL A 8 -9.32 0.29 11.32
CA VAL A 8 -9.04 1.66 10.91
C VAL A 8 -10.37 2.38 10.66
N SER A 9 -10.75 3.26 11.58
CA SER A 9 -12.00 4.01 11.48
C SER A 9 -11.83 5.26 10.61
N HIS A 10 -10.69 5.96 10.76
CA HIS A 10 -10.39 7.17 10.00
C HIS A 10 -8.90 7.45 9.88
N ILE A 11 -8.44 7.84 8.69
CA ILE A 11 -7.06 8.28 8.45
C ILE A 11 -7.02 9.80 8.51
N ARG A 12 -6.51 10.35 9.62
CA ARG A 12 -6.40 11.81 9.85
C ARG A 12 -5.32 12.46 9.00
N PHE A 13 -4.22 11.74 8.80
CA PHE A 13 -3.06 12.22 8.06
C PHE A 13 -2.27 11.07 7.47
N HIS A 14 -1.83 11.23 6.24
CA HIS A 14 -0.92 10.30 5.57
C HIS A 14 0.11 11.07 4.75
N ASN A 15 1.39 10.76 4.95
CA ASN A 15 2.49 11.32 4.18
C ASN A 15 2.93 10.29 3.14
N GLU A 16 2.66 10.57 1.88
CA GLU A 16 2.98 9.69 0.75
C GLU A 16 4.49 9.45 0.54
N GLU A 17 5.34 10.37 1.01
CA GLU A 17 6.78 10.27 0.82
C GLU A 17 7.44 9.23 1.73
N ASN A 18 7.03 9.19 3.00
CA ASN A 18 7.64 8.33 4.00
C ASN A 18 6.68 7.32 4.64
N GLY A 19 5.40 7.36 4.25
CA GLY A 19 4.36 6.48 4.78
C GLY A 19 3.89 6.84 6.18
N TYR A 20 4.38 7.95 6.79
CA TYR A 20 3.94 8.34 8.13
C TYR A 20 2.45 8.65 8.14
N THR A 21 1.74 7.95 9.00
CA THR A 21 0.29 8.00 9.08
C THR A 21 -0.15 8.23 10.52
N VAL A 22 -1.18 9.05 10.67
CA VAL A 22 -1.93 9.23 11.92
C VAL A 22 -3.36 8.80 11.64
N MET A 23 -3.82 7.78 12.35
CA MET A 23 -5.16 7.22 12.14
C MET A 23 -5.86 6.94 13.46
N GLU A 24 -7.17 6.86 13.39
CA GLU A 24 -8.03 6.37 14.46
C GLU A 24 -8.31 4.88 14.26
N ILE A 25 -8.21 4.14 15.34
CA ILE A 25 -8.50 2.71 15.37
C ILE A 25 -9.59 2.46 16.38
N GLU A 26 -10.66 1.82 15.94
CA GLU A 26 -11.72 1.30 16.81
C GLU A 26 -11.27 -0.06 17.37
N THR A 27 -10.97 -0.10 18.65
CA THR A 27 -10.58 -1.30 19.38
C THR A 27 -11.73 -1.82 20.25
N THR A 28 -11.54 -2.98 20.87
CA THR A 28 -12.50 -3.52 21.87
C THR A 28 -12.60 -2.65 23.13
N HIS A 29 -11.64 -1.75 23.35
CA HIS A 29 -11.57 -0.88 24.53
C HIS A 29 -11.96 0.58 24.25
N GLY A 30 -12.27 0.89 22.98
CA GLY A 30 -12.62 2.23 22.52
C GLY A 30 -11.70 2.70 21.38
N ASP A 31 -11.85 3.97 20.98
CA ASP A 31 -11.08 4.55 19.89
C ASP A 31 -9.70 4.96 20.38
N GLU A 32 -8.68 4.58 19.63
CA GLU A 32 -7.28 4.85 19.90
C GLU A 32 -6.63 5.57 18.72
N VAL A 33 -5.66 6.43 19.00
CA VAL A 33 -4.87 7.09 17.95
C VAL A 33 -3.60 6.30 17.72
N LEU A 34 -3.45 5.75 16.52
CA LEU A 34 -2.28 5.01 16.08
C LEU A 34 -1.41 5.88 15.17
N VAL A 35 -0.11 5.90 15.43
CA VAL A 35 0.87 6.63 14.63
C VAL A 35 2.04 5.73 14.24
N GLY A 36 2.50 5.87 13.00
CA GLY A 36 3.63 5.10 12.49
C GLY A 36 3.77 5.17 10.98
N ASN A 37 4.69 4.39 10.44
CA ASN A 37 4.90 4.33 9.00
C ASN A 37 4.15 3.14 8.41
N PHE A 38 3.15 3.43 7.57
CA PHE A 38 2.35 2.43 6.88
C PHE A 38 2.66 2.48 5.38
N HIS A 39 2.93 1.33 4.79
CA HIS A 39 3.20 1.26 3.36
C HIS A 39 1.91 1.36 2.54
N TYR A 40 0.88 0.69 2.99
CA TYR A 40 -0.45 0.73 2.39
C TYR A 40 -1.50 0.39 3.43
N ILE A 41 -2.42 1.30 3.66
CA ILE A 41 -3.51 1.14 4.63
C ILE A 41 -4.74 1.92 4.16
N ASN A 42 -5.93 1.34 4.35
CA ASN A 42 -7.20 1.97 4.04
C ASN A 42 -8.13 1.95 5.25
N GLU A 43 -9.08 2.87 5.26
CA GLU A 43 -10.17 2.84 6.22
C GLU A 43 -10.98 1.53 6.09
N GLY A 44 -11.41 0.98 7.21
CA GLY A 44 -12.13 -0.28 7.29
C GLY A 44 -11.25 -1.53 7.36
N GLU A 45 -9.94 -1.42 7.22
CA GLU A 45 -9.01 -2.55 7.38
C GLU A 45 -8.81 -2.90 8.85
N TYR A 46 -8.63 -4.20 9.15
CA TYR A 46 -8.27 -4.69 10.47
C TYR A 46 -6.78 -4.83 10.60
N ILE A 47 -6.20 -4.17 11.59
CA ILE A 47 -4.76 -4.21 11.82
C ILE A 47 -4.42 -4.75 13.19
N CYS A 48 -3.28 -5.42 13.25
CA CYS A 48 -2.60 -5.79 14.49
C CYS A 48 -1.26 -5.07 14.49
N ALA A 49 -1.03 -4.23 15.49
CA ALA A 49 0.17 -3.43 15.62
C ALA A 49 0.91 -3.75 16.92
N GLU A 50 2.23 -3.79 16.84
CA GLU A 50 3.11 -3.84 18.00
C GLU A 50 3.76 -2.48 18.19
N GLY A 51 3.88 -2.04 19.44
CA GLY A 51 4.44 -0.72 19.73
C GLY A 51 4.38 -0.36 21.20
N GLU A 52 4.25 0.93 21.45
CA GLU A 52 4.19 1.50 22.79
C GLU A 52 3.26 2.71 22.86
N TYR A 53 2.64 2.92 23.99
CA TYR A 53 1.90 4.16 24.26
C TYR A 53 2.89 5.29 24.55
N VAL A 54 2.68 6.42 23.88
CA VAL A 54 3.48 7.65 24.06
C VAL A 54 2.53 8.82 24.27
N ASP A 55 2.92 9.75 25.12
CA ASP A 55 2.18 10.99 25.34
C ASP A 55 2.80 12.10 24.49
N HIS A 56 2.06 12.54 23.47
CA HIS A 56 2.54 13.61 22.59
C HIS A 56 2.16 14.97 23.17
N PRO A 57 3.11 15.91 23.34
CA PRO A 57 2.88 17.19 24.03
C PRO A 57 1.72 18.03 23.49
N ALA A 58 1.44 17.92 22.18
CA ALA A 58 0.39 18.69 21.52
C ALA A 58 -0.88 17.88 21.16
N HIS A 59 -0.79 16.53 21.13
CA HIS A 59 -1.87 15.68 20.63
C HIS A 59 -2.36 14.64 21.64
N GLY A 60 -1.75 14.61 22.86
CA GLY A 60 -2.11 13.69 23.93
C GLY A 60 -1.65 12.25 23.68
N PRO A 61 -2.27 11.27 24.35
CA PRO A 61 -1.87 9.89 24.26
C PRO A 61 -2.06 9.33 22.85
N GLN A 62 -1.03 8.61 22.37
CA GLN A 62 -0.98 7.97 21.07
C GLN A 62 -0.30 6.62 21.19
N TYR A 63 -0.69 5.67 20.36
CA TYR A 63 0.03 4.43 20.21
C TYR A 63 1.03 4.54 19.06
N ARG A 64 2.33 4.51 19.38
CA ARG A 64 3.41 4.52 18.40
C ARG A 64 3.74 3.12 17.98
N MET A 65 3.46 2.82 16.72
CA MET A 65 3.70 1.53 16.10
C MET A 65 5.18 1.34 15.74
N THR A 66 5.68 0.12 15.92
CA THR A 66 6.99 -0.35 15.43
C THR A 66 6.84 -1.35 14.29
N SER A 67 5.82 -2.21 14.35
CA SER A 67 5.47 -3.16 13.29
C SER A 67 3.97 -3.38 13.23
N TYR A 68 3.47 -3.79 12.09
CA TYR A 68 2.05 -4.10 11.91
C TYR A 68 1.83 -5.23 10.90
N THR A 69 0.68 -5.85 11.01
CA THR A 69 0.12 -6.76 10.03
C THR A 69 -1.33 -6.38 9.75
N VAL A 70 -1.73 -6.43 8.49
CA VAL A 70 -3.14 -6.27 8.10
C VAL A 70 -3.74 -7.65 8.00
N LYS A 71 -4.83 -7.88 8.74
CA LYS A 71 -5.60 -9.12 8.65
C LYS A 71 -6.78 -8.94 7.71
N GLU A 72 -7.08 -9.96 6.96
CA GLU A 72 -8.34 -10.00 6.23
C GLU A 72 -9.51 -10.06 7.22
N PRO A 73 -10.62 -9.38 6.90
CA PRO A 73 -11.78 -9.41 7.75
C PRO A 73 -12.37 -10.84 7.83
N GLU A 74 -12.31 -11.45 9.00
CA GLU A 74 -12.80 -12.83 9.22
C GLU A 74 -14.29 -12.88 9.57
N ASP A 75 -14.82 -11.82 10.19
CA ASP A 75 -16.21 -11.75 10.58
C ASP A 75 -17.06 -10.88 9.65
N LYS A 76 -18.38 -11.06 9.73
CA LYS A 76 -19.33 -10.37 8.86
C LYS A 76 -19.34 -8.85 9.05
N ALA A 77 -19.16 -8.39 10.28
CA ALA A 77 -19.17 -6.96 10.59
C ALA A 77 -17.93 -6.28 10.01
N ALA A 78 -16.79 -6.95 10.10
CA ALA A 78 -15.54 -6.52 9.50
C ALA A 78 -15.60 -6.47 7.97
N MET A 79 -16.14 -7.52 7.34
CA MET A 79 -16.36 -7.57 5.90
C MET A 79 -17.28 -6.43 5.43
N GLU A 80 -18.36 -6.17 6.19
CA GLU A 80 -19.29 -5.08 5.89
C GLU A 80 -18.61 -3.71 5.97
N ARG A 81 -17.83 -3.46 7.03
CA ARG A 81 -17.08 -2.21 7.20
C ARG A 81 -16.09 -2.00 6.06
N TYR A 82 -15.31 -3.02 5.73
CA TYR A 82 -14.36 -2.96 4.62
C TYR A 82 -15.04 -2.60 3.28
N LEU A 83 -16.12 -3.29 2.94
CA LEU A 83 -16.87 -3.02 1.72
C LEU A 83 -17.56 -1.64 1.74
N ALA A 84 -17.97 -1.17 2.92
CA ALA A 84 -18.68 0.10 3.12
C ALA A 84 -17.73 1.31 3.22
N SER A 85 -16.44 1.12 3.48
CA SER A 85 -15.46 2.18 3.74
C SER A 85 -15.24 3.17 2.59
N GLY A 86 -15.77 2.86 1.39
CA GLY A 86 -15.51 3.63 0.18
C GLY A 86 -14.32 3.13 -0.63
N ALA A 87 -13.62 2.12 -0.13
CA ALA A 87 -12.51 1.48 -0.83
C ALA A 87 -12.92 0.94 -2.20
N ILE A 88 -14.18 0.51 -2.36
CA ILE A 88 -14.74 0.01 -3.62
C ILE A 88 -15.83 0.99 -4.09
N LYS A 89 -15.59 1.66 -5.20
CA LYS A 89 -16.54 2.62 -5.77
C LYS A 89 -17.88 1.96 -6.10
N GLY A 90 -18.95 2.55 -5.63
CA GLY A 90 -20.30 2.04 -5.85
C GLY A 90 -20.76 0.99 -4.82
N MET A 91 -19.94 0.61 -3.87
CA MET A 91 -20.28 -0.26 -2.74
C MET A 91 -20.48 0.61 -1.48
N GLY A 92 -21.64 1.25 -1.36
CA GLY A 92 -21.96 2.00 -0.14
C GLY A 92 -22.51 1.09 0.97
N PRO A 93 -22.66 1.62 2.21
CA PRO A 93 -23.03 0.84 3.39
C PRO A 93 -24.30 -0.02 3.22
N ALA A 94 -25.36 0.56 2.65
CA ALA A 94 -26.61 -0.16 2.42
C ALA A 94 -26.49 -1.32 1.40
N LEU A 95 -25.53 -1.24 0.48
CA LEU A 95 -25.27 -2.28 -0.50
C LEU A 95 -24.36 -3.36 0.10
N ALA A 96 -23.31 -2.96 0.82
CA ALA A 96 -22.43 -3.85 1.56
C ALA A 96 -23.23 -4.75 2.52
N ALA A 97 -24.11 -4.15 3.35
CA ALA A 97 -24.99 -4.90 4.25
C ALA A 97 -25.84 -5.95 3.51
N ARG A 98 -26.39 -5.62 2.33
CA ARG A 98 -27.17 -6.58 1.52
C ARG A 98 -26.34 -7.72 0.96
N VAL A 99 -25.12 -7.42 0.49
CA VAL A 99 -24.16 -8.40 -0.02
C VAL A 99 -23.77 -9.36 1.11
N ILE A 100 -23.34 -8.83 2.25
CA ILE A 100 -22.95 -9.64 3.42
C ILE A 100 -24.13 -10.47 3.95
N LYS A 101 -25.34 -9.91 4.00
CA LYS A 101 -26.54 -10.64 4.40
C LYS A 101 -26.80 -11.85 3.51
N LYS A 102 -26.56 -11.73 2.21
CA LYS A 102 -26.80 -12.79 1.23
C LYS A 102 -25.70 -13.85 1.25
N PHE A 103 -24.47 -13.44 1.15
CA PHE A 103 -23.32 -14.35 0.93
C PHE A 103 -22.56 -14.70 2.23
N LYS A 104 -22.79 -13.93 3.31
CA LYS A 104 -22.20 -14.18 4.64
C LYS A 104 -20.67 -14.24 4.57
N GLY A 105 -20.05 -15.27 5.18
CA GLY A 105 -18.61 -15.45 5.19
C GLY A 105 -17.96 -15.70 3.83
N ASN A 106 -18.71 -16.13 2.84
CA ASN A 106 -18.19 -16.43 1.51
C ASN A 106 -18.21 -15.19 0.58
N THR A 107 -18.41 -13.98 1.13
CA THR A 107 -18.56 -12.77 0.32
C THR A 107 -17.32 -12.46 -0.51
N PHE A 108 -16.14 -12.55 0.05
CA PHE A 108 -14.89 -12.26 -0.66
C PHE A 108 -14.60 -13.33 -1.71
N ASP A 109 -14.77 -14.61 -1.39
CA ASP A 109 -14.63 -15.70 -2.34
C ASP A 109 -15.54 -15.53 -3.57
N ILE A 110 -16.76 -15.04 -3.35
CA ILE A 110 -17.72 -14.77 -4.44
C ILE A 110 -17.30 -13.55 -5.24
N ILE A 111 -16.80 -12.48 -4.61
CA ILE A 111 -16.28 -11.32 -5.34
C ILE A 111 -15.11 -11.72 -6.25
N GLU A 112 -14.24 -12.61 -5.79
CA GLU A 112 -13.04 -13.04 -6.51
C GLU A 112 -13.33 -14.09 -7.58
N SER A 113 -14.11 -15.12 -7.25
CA SER A 113 -14.24 -16.33 -8.08
C SER A 113 -15.53 -16.39 -8.88
N GLU A 114 -16.61 -15.78 -8.39
CA GLU A 114 -17.95 -15.86 -8.98
C GLU A 114 -18.66 -14.48 -8.96
N PRO A 115 -18.01 -13.41 -9.48
CA PRO A 115 -18.50 -12.03 -9.33
C PRO A 115 -19.89 -11.80 -9.93
N GLU A 116 -20.30 -12.56 -10.94
CA GLU A 116 -21.62 -12.49 -11.56
C GLU A 116 -22.76 -12.76 -10.54
N ARG A 117 -22.48 -13.53 -9.49
CA ARG A 117 -23.46 -13.79 -8.43
C ARG A 117 -23.80 -12.58 -7.59
N LEU A 118 -22.91 -11.55 -7.59
CA LEU A 118 -23.26 -10.28 -6.95
C LEU A 118 -24.50 -9.65 -7.57
N ALA A 119 -24.78 -9.90 -8.85
CA ALA A 119 -25.98 -9.40 -9.53
C ALA A 119 -27.29 -10.00 -8.98
N GLU A 120 -27.22 -11.08 -8.20
CA GLU A 120 -28.37 -11.59 -7.45
C GLU A 120 -28.82 -10.67 -6.30
N VAL A 121 -27.97 -9.69 -5.92
CA VAL A 121 -28.30 -8.70 -4.88
C VAL A 121 -29.01 -7.50 -5.52
N LYS A 122 -30.18 -7.16 -4.98
CA LYS A 122 -30.96 -6.01 -5.47
C LYS A 122 -30.12 -4.72 -5.45
N GLY A 123 -29.93 -4.10 -6.62
CA GLY A 123 -29.15 -2.86 -6.80
C GLY A 123 -27.74 -3.10 -7.35
N ILE A 124 -27.40 -4.34 -7.72
CA ILE A 124 -26.19 -4.68 -8.43
C ILE A 124 -26.59 -5.25 -9.81
N SER A 125 -26.19 -4.55 -10.87
CA SER A 125 -26.25 -5.09 -12.23
C SER A 125 -25.04 -5.97 -12.50
N LEU A 126 -25.08 -6.82 -13.52
CA LEU A 126 -23.94 -7.65 -13.93
C LEU A 126 -22.68 -6.79 -14.19
N LYS A 127 -22.85 -5.65 -14.89
CA LYS A 127 -21.74 -4.71 -15.13
C LYS A 127 -21.13 -4.23 -13.82
N LYS A 128 -21.98 -3.79 -12.88
CA LYS A 128 -21.52 -3.32 -11.56
C LYS A 128 -20.84 -4.43 -10.74
N ALA A 129 -21.32 -5.65 -10.86
CA ALA A 129 -20.71 -6.82 -10.23
C ALA A 129 -19.26 -7.02 -10.70
N MET A 130 -19.06 -6.96 -12.02
CA MET A 130 -17.72 -7.06 -12.60
C MET A 130 -16.82 -5.87 -12.24
N ASP A 131 -17.35 -4.64 -12.25
CA ASP A 131 -16.62 -3.44 -11.82
C ASP A 131 -16.17 -3.53 -10.34
N ILE A 132 -16.99 -4.12 -9.46
CA ILE A 132 -16.65 -4.38 -8.06
C ILE A 132 -15.52 -5.41 -7.96
N ALA A 133 -15.60 -6.50 -8.70
CA ALA A 133 -14.59 -7.56 -8.69
C ALA A 133 -13.23 -7.04 -9.17
N VAL A 134 -13.21 -6.28 -10.25
CA VAL A 134 -11.97 -5.67 -10.78
C VAL A 134 -11.33 -4.76 -9.72
N GLN A 135 -12.10 -3.87 -9.10
CA GLN A 135 -11.59 -2.97 -8.07
C GLN A 135 -11.09 -3.73 -6.83
N PHE A 136 -11.78 -4.80 -6.44
CA PHE A 136 -11.37 -5.63 -5.31
C PHE A 136 -10.03 -6.31 -5.60
N GLN A 137 -9.89 -6.91 -6.78
CA GLN A 137 -8.66 -7.56 -7.23
C GLN A 137 -7.50 -6.56 -7.34
N GLU A 138 -7.70 -5.39 -7.95
CA GLU A 138 -6.69 -4.34 -8.05
C GLU A 138 -6.15 -3.91 -6.68
N LYS A 139 -7.03 -3.84 -5.67
CA LYS A 139 -6.63 -3.50 -4.29
C LYS A 139 -5.81 -4.60 -3.63
N GLN A 140 -6.15 -5.86 -3.85
CA GLN A 140 -5.39 -7.00 -3.34
C GLN A 140 -4.00 -7.05 -4.00
N GLU A 141 -3.94 -6.91 -5.32
CA GLU A 141 -2.68 -6.87 -6.06
C GLU A 141 -1.80 -5.70 -5.62
N MET A 142 -2.37 -4.49 -5.45
CA MET A 142 -1.65 -3.33 -4.95
C MET A 142 -1.07 -3.60 -3.55
N ARG A 143 -1.84 -4.19 -2.65
CA ARG A 143 -1.37 -4.52 -1.30
C ARG A 143 -0.18 -5.48 -1.34
N HIS A 144 -0.27 -6.57 -2.11
CA HIS A 144 0.83 -7.51 -2.27
C HIS A 144 2.06 -6.84 -2.87
N ALA A 145 1.87 -5.98 -3.88
CA ALA A 145 2.94 -5.20 -4.48
C ALA A 145 3.63 -4.29 -3.46
N MET A 146 2.85 -3.54 -2.66
CA MET A 146 3.38 -2.65 -1.63
C MET A 146 4.19 -3.39 -0.57
N MET A 147 3.68 -4.53 -0.09
CA MET A 147 4.39 -5.36 0.88
C MET A 147 5.72 -5.86 0.30
N PHE A 148 5.68 -6.43 -0.90
CA PHE A 148 6.87 -6.91 -1.59
C PHE A 148 7.91 -5.80 -1.80
N LEU A 149 7.50 -4.65 -2.32
CA LEU A 149 8.40 -3.52 -2.59
C LEU A 149 9.00 -2.93 -1.30
N SER A 150 8.27 -2.98 -0.19
CA SER A 150 8.76 -2.52 1.11
C SER A 150 9.95 -3.33 1.63
N GLU A 151 10.02 -4.63 1.33
CA GLU A 151 11.15 -5.49 1.69
C GLU A 151 12.46 -5.00 1.05
N TYR A 152 12.36 -4.38 -0.13
CA TYR A 152 13.49 -3.75 -0.82
C TYR A 152 13.77 -2.31 -0.35
N GLY A 153 12.99 -1.80 0.61
CA GLY A 153 13.13 -0.44 1.15
C GLY A 153 12.59 0.63 0.21
N ILE A 154 11.68 0.25 -0.70
CA ILE A 154 10.99 1.17 -1.61
C ILE A 154 9.85 1.82 -0.84
N THR A 155 9.80 3.15 -0.85
CA THR A 155 8.74 3.90 -0.17
C THR A 155 7.41 3.75 -0.88
N SER A 156 6.30 3.94 -0.16
CA SER A 156 4.93 3.79 -0.69
C SER A 156 4.70 4.60 -1.97
N ARG A 157 5.21 5.83 -2.02
CA ARG A 157 5.12 6.70 -3.20
C ARG A 157 5.73 6.07 -4.46
N PHE A 158 6.93 5.50 -4.34
CA PHE A 158 7.57 4.83 -5.47
C PHE A 158 6.93 3.48 -5.76
N ALA A 159 6.47 2.78 -4.73
CA ALA A 159 5.81 1.49 -4.91
C ALA A 159 4.53 1.60 -5.75
N VAL A 160 3.69 2.61 -5.50
CA VAL A 160 2.51 2.90 -6.35
C VAL A 160 2.93 3.09 -7.80
N ARG A 161 3.91 3.96 -8.06
CA ARG A 161 4.36 4.28 -9.43
C ARG A 161 4.98 3.08 -10.14
N ILE A 162 5.74 2.25 -9.41
CA ILE A 162 6.31 1.01 -9.94
C ILE A 162 5.20 0.03 -10.32
N PHE A 163 4.18 -0.09 -9.48
CA PHE A 163 3.05 -0.97 -9.77
C PHE A 163 2.19 -0.44 -10.92
N GLU A 164 1.95 0.86 -11.00
CA GLU A 164 1.23 1.50 -12.11
C GLU A 164 1.97 1.31 -13.45
N GLU A 165 3.31 1.40 -13.47
CA GLU A 165 4.11 1.26 -14.69
C GLU A 165 4.24 -0.19 -15.14
N TYR A 166 4.50 -1.10 -14.21
CA TYR A 166 4.88 -2.47 -14.55
C TYR A 166 3.83 -3.54 -14.20
N GLY A 167 2.86 -3.23 -13.33
CA GLY A 167 1.96 -4.22 -12.79
C GLY A 167 2.74 -5.41 -12.20
N ASN A 168 2.26 -6.62 -12.46
CA ASN A 168 2.90 -7.85 -11.96
C ASN A 168 4.31 -8.12 -12.55
N LYS A 169 4.71 -7.45 -13.64
CA LYS A 169 6.07 -7.57 -14.19
C LYS A 169 7.14 -7.00 -13.25
N MET A 170 6.75 -6.16 -12.28
CA MET A 170 7.68 -5.59 -11.30
C MET A 170 8.44 -6.66 -10.53
N TYR A 171 7.81 -7.82 -10.24
CA TYR A 171 8.45 -8.93 -9.53
C TYR A 171 9.68 -9.47 -10.27
N ASP A 172 9.56 -9.61 -11.60
CA ASP A 172 10.66 -10.08 -12.45
C ASP A 172 11.72 -8.98 -12.60
N ILE A 173 11.31 -7.73 -12.80
CA ILE A 173 12.23 -6.59 -12.95
C ILE A 173 13.12 -6.45 -11.71
N LEU A 174 12.54 -6.51 -10.51
CA LEU A 174 13.31 -6.40 -9.27
C LEU A 174 14.32 -7.54 -9.09
N LYS A 175 13.96 -8.74 -9.52
CA LYS A 175 14.83 -9.92 -9.41
C LYS A 175 15.90 -10.00 -10.50
N THR A 176 15.65 -9.44 -11.68
CA THR A 176 16.53 -9.59 -12.84
C THR A 176 17.34 -8.32 -13.15
N ASN A 177 16.66 -7.17 -13.24
CA ASN A 177 17.29 -5.88 -13.56
C ASN A 177 16.62 -4.70 -12.84
N PRO A 178 16.91 -4.49 -11.55
CA PRO A 178 16.35 -3.36 -10.79
C PRO A 178 16.78 -1.97 -11.31
N TYR A 179 17.85 -1.88 -12.11
CA TYR A 179 18.31 -0.60 -12.68
C TYR A 179 17.32 0.00 -13.68
N LYS A 180 16.44 -0.83 -14.24
CA LYS A 180 15.34 -0.37 -15.08
C LYS A 180 14.41 0.61 -14.36
N LEU A 181 14.30 0.52 -13.03
CA LEU A 181 13.56 1.49 -12.23
C LEU A 181 14.12 2.90 -12.34
N ALA A 182 15.45 3.03 -12.49
CA ALA A 182 16.09 4.34 -12.66
C ALA A 182 15.90 4.94 -14.05
N GLU A 183 15.61 4.12 -15.05
CA GLU A 183 15.30 4.54 -16.41
C GLU A 183 13.85 5.01 -16.54
N ASP A 184 12.90 4.24 -15.99
CA ASP A 184 11.48 4.40 -16.27
C ASP A 184 10.73 5.19 -15.18
N ILE A 185 11.22 5.19 -13.91
CA ILE A 185 10.51 5.83 -12.80
C ILE A 185 11.19 7.15 -12.40
N THR A 186 10.57 8.26 -12.74
CA THR A 186 11.06 9.59 -12.37
C THR A 186 11.24 9.71 -10.85
N GLY A 187 12.43 10.08 -10.40
CA GLY A 187 12.80 10.25 -9.00
C GLY A 187 13.50 9.03 -8.38
N ILE A 188 13.56 7.89 -9.07
CA ILE A 188 14.46 6.80 -8.72
C ILE A 188 15.75 7.01 -9.54
N GLY A 189 16.83 7.40 -8.88
CA GLY A 189 18.14 7.53 -9.52
C GLY A 189 18.97 6.26 -9.37
N PHE A 190 20.14 6.23 -10.04
CA PHE A 190 21.08 5.10 -9.99
C PHE A 190 21.38 4.63 -8.57
N ARG A 191 21.62 5.55 -7.61
CA ARG A 191 21.95 5.18 -6.22
C ARG A 191 20.82 4.41 -5.52
N ALA A 192 19.58 4.81 -5.77
CA ALA A 192 18.42 4.12 -5.21
C ALA A 192 18.25 2.74 -5.86
N ALA A 193 18.37 2.66 -7.17
CA ALA A 193 18.32 1.38 -7.90
C ALA A 193 19.46 0.43 -7.49
N ASP A 194 20.66 0.95 -7.24
CA ASP A 194 21.82 0.18 -6.77
C ASP A 194 21.58 -0.40 -5.35
N ALA A 195 20.98 0.37 -4.46
CA ALA A 195 20.59 -0.10 -3.13
C ALA A 195 19.52 -1.19 -3.19
N ILE A 196 18.56 -1.06 -4.09
CA ILE A 196 17.52 -2.08 -4.34
C ILE A 196 18.15 -3.34 -4.93
N ALA A 197 19.06 -3.20 -5.92
CA ALA A 197 19.77 -4.29 -6.54
C ALA A 197 20.61 -5.11 -5.54
N ALA A 198 21.28 -4.42 -4.61
CA ALA A 198 22.05 -5.07 -3.54
C ALA A 198 21.14 -5.92 -2.63
N LYS A 199 19.94 -5.40 -2.27
CA LYS A 199 18.94 -6.17 -1.50
C LYS A 199 18.35 -7.33 -2.30
N ALA A 200 18.21 -7.19 -3.61
CA ALA A 200 17.75 -8.24 -4.52
C ALA A 200 18.82 -9.32 -4.79
N GLY A 201 20.04 -9.14 -4.25
CA GLY A 201 21.13 -10.09 -4.43
C GLY A 201 21.79 -10.02 -5.82
N ILE A 202 21.63 -8.92 -6.53
CA ILE A 202 22.28 -8.70 -7.83
C ILE A 202 23.78 -8.51 -7.60
N ALA A 203 24.58 -9.24 -8.38
CA ALA A 203 26.04 -9.19 -8.27
C ALA A 203 26.58 -7.79 -8.58
N PRO A 204 27.59 -7.29 -7.79
CA PRO A 204 28.14 -5.94 -7.99
C PRO A 204 28.82 -5.73 -9.34
N ASP A 205 29.20 -6.79 -10.01
CA ASP A 205 29.86 -6.84 -11.35
C ASP A 205 28.88 -7.19 -12.47
N SER A 206 27.56 -7.19 -12.20
CA SER A 206 26.56 -7.49 -13.22
C SER A 206 26.60 -6.48 -14.37
N ASP A 207 26.38 -6.94 -15.60
CA ASP A 207 26.33 -6.10 -16.80
C ASP A 207 25.30 -4.97 -16.66
N PHE A 208 24.17 -5.25 -16.03
CA PHE A 208 23.12 -4.25 -15.77
C PHE A 208 23.63 -3.10 -14.90
N ARG A 209 24.39 -3.43 -13.84
CA ARG A 209 25.00 -2.41 -12.97
C ARG A 209 26.01 -1.56 -13.72
N VAL A 210 26.89 -2.20 -14.48
CA VAL A 210 27.94 -1.51 -15.26
C VAL A 210 27.30 -0.58 -16.27
N CYS A 211 26.32 -1.04 -17.05
CA CYS A 211 25.59 -0.20 -17.99
C CYS A 211 24.91 0.99 -17.31
N ALA A 212 24.18 0.75 -16.23
CA ALA A 212 23.49 1.81 -15.50
C ALA A 212 24.45 2.82 -14.87
N ALA A 213 25.62 2.39 -14.38
CA ALA A 213 26.65 3.26 -13.83
C ALA A 213 27.29 4.15 -14.92
N ILE A 214 27.52 3.61 -16.11
CA ILE A 214 28.01 4.37 -17.26
C ILE A 214 26.98 5.43 -17.66
N LEU A 215 25.72 5.05 -17.83
CA LEU A 215 24.65 5.99 -18.16
C LEU A 215 24.52 7.10 -17.12
N TYR A 216 24.60 6.76 -15.84
CA TYR A 216 24.56 7.73 -14.75
C TYR A 216 25.74 8.71 -14.81
N SER A 217 26.95 8.23 -15.08
CA SER A 217 28.16 9.07 -15.17
C SER A 217 28.18 9.98 -16.42
N LEU A 218 27.45 9.59 -17.47
CA LEU A 218 27.32 10.37 -18.70
C LEU A 218 26.14 11.36 -18.65
N GLN A 219 25.30 11.32 -17.64
CA GLN A 219 24.24 12.33 -17.47
C GLN A 219 24.91 13.70 -17.25
N PRO A 220 24.48 14.74 -17.99
CA PRO A 220 25.05 16.06 -17.84
C PRO A 220 24.84 16.56 -16.43
N VAL A 221 25.91 16.82 -15.70
CA VAL A 221 25.88 17.54 -14.43
C VAL A 221 25.18 18.87 -14.74
N SER A 222 23.94 19.07 -14.28
CA SER A 222 23.28 20.34 -14.48
C SER A 222 24.09 21.42 -13.76
N TYR A 223 24.64 22.34 -14.53
CA TYR A 223 25.53 23.41 -14.12
C TYR A 223 24.87 24.47 -13.21
N THR A 224 24.09 24.09 -12.25
CA THR A 224 23.46 25.02 -11.30
C THR A 224 24.36 25.45 -10.14
N HIS A 225 25.54 24.83 -9.98
CA HIS A 225 26.48 25.18 -8.90
C HIS A 225 27.74 25.99 -9.36
N LEU A 226 27.91 26.25 -10.64
CA LEU A 226 29.11 26.99 -11.14
C LEU A 226 28.92 28.51 -11.30
N ARG A 227 27.76 29.07 -10.92
CA ARG A 227 27.52 30.54 -11.01
C ARG A 227 27.67 31.30 -9.70
N ALA A 228 28.18 30.70 -8.64
CA ALA A 228 28.28 31.35 -7.32
C ALA A 228 29.67 31.89 -6.97
N HIS A 229 30.65 31.86 -7.90
CA HIS A 229 32.02 32.36 -7.63
C HIS A 229 32.61 33.28 -8.69
N GLU A 230 31.79 33.92 -9.51
CA GLU A 230 32.27 35.02 -10.37
C GLU A 230 31.53 36.33 -10.07
N THR A 231 31.87 36.91 -8.93
CA THR A 231 31.75 38.36 -8.68
C THR A 231 32.73 38.76 -7.61
#